data_a33c2e0e86045f94d78ef946762e17e3
#
_entry.id   a33c2e0e86045f94d78ef946762e17e3
#
_cell.length_a   1.000
_cell.length_b   1.000
_cell.length_c   1.000
_cell.angle_alpha   90.00
_cell.angle_beta   90.00
_cell.angle_gamma   90.00
#
_symmetry.space_group_name_H-M   'P 1'
#
loop_
_entity.id
_entity.type
_entity.pdbx_description
1 polymer ?
#
loop_
_entity_poly.entity_id
_entity_poly.type
_entity_poly.pdbx_seq_one_letter_code
_entity_poly.pdbx_strand_id
1 'polypeptide(L)'
;FKGVVAASYGRIYFKNLIGRRTSESTALNFIANGEGYLGQHTLATLMFALSSYEPPAEVMESYHVPAEGRITESAEGEEKVHLYSYRTPDYVMGSVLDYHPGEPGSQEHVLQVMIKDCDTQIWINHPGEAVYFGEGRPGYFAGNGTLPLIRQDKNCAVAEFHLLDQEVQYTHAFCPLEQFSEWRLEGRWLFLKKDNICAAVYADNGIWITDKGPLKNYELVSPGKDNVWKILVEEESVYGSFEKFIHKLHQNGGKER
;
A
#
# COMPACT_ATOMS: atom_id res chain seq x y z
N PHE A 1 6.58 -9.39 -2.90
CA PHE A 1 6.42 -8.96 -4.29
C PHE A 1 7.75 -8.45 -4.81
N LYS A 2 8.26 -9.06 -5.88
CA LYS A 2 9.59 -8.74 -6.45
C LYS A 2 10.69 -8.62 -5.38
N GLY A 3 10.66 -9.52 -4.40
CA GLY A 3 11.62 -9.55 -3.30
C GLY A 3 11.49 -8.49 -2.23
N VAL A 4 10.45 -7.69 -2.27
CA VAL A 4 10.11 -6.72 -1.23
C VAL A 4 8.97 -7.27 -0.40
N VAL A 5 9.03 -7.08 0.90
CA VAL A 5 7.93 -7.43 1.79
C VAL A 5 6.76 -6.50 1.50
N ALA A 6 5.72 -7.06 0.92
CA ALA A 6 4.48 -6.37 0.61
C ALA A 6 3.43 -6.76 1.64
N ALA A 7 3.82 -6.83 2.84
CA ALA A 7 2.88 -7.02 3.90
C ALA A 7 2.59 -5.70 4.54
N SER A 8 1.48 -5.60 4.95
CA SER A 8 0.79 -4.58 5.62
C SER A 8 1.15 -4.49 7.08
N TYR A 9 2.22 -4.99 7.53
CA TYR A 9 2.67 -4.84 8.91
C TYR A 9 4.13 -4.41 8.92
N GLY A 10 4.46 -3.67 9.94
CA GLY A 10 5.81 -3.23 10.19
C GLY A 10 6.12 -1.89 9.58
N ARG A 11 7.27 -1.45 9.91
CA ARG A 11 7.80 -0.14 9.73
C ARG A 11 8.19 0.11 8.29
N ILE A 12 7.46 0.96 7.60
CA ILE A 12 7.92 1.49 6.33
C ILE A 12 8.87 2.65 6.59
N TYR A 13 10.05 2.52 6.04
CA TYR A 13 11.09 3.51 6.19
C TYR A 13 10.96 4.62 5.15
N PHE A 14 10.77 5.82 5.66
CA PHE A 14 10.73 7.04 4.89
C PHE A 14 12.02 7.81 5.12
N LYS A 15 12.91 7.84 4.19
CA LYS A 15 14.07 8.71 4.33
C LYS A 15 13.97 10.00 3.54
N ASN A 16 13.26 9.97 2.43
CA ASN A 16 12.87 11.13 1.65
C ASN A 16 11.63 10.71 0.84
N LEU A 17 10.60 11.51 0.87
CA LEU A 17 9.39 11.30 0.08
C LEU A 17 9.64 11.32 -1.41
N ILE A 18 10.67 12.03 -1.84
CA ILE A 18 10.96 12.26 -3.24
C ILE A 18 12.04 11.29 -3.69
N GLY A 19 11.67 10.30 -4.51
CA GLY A 19 12.60 9.46 -5.25
C GLY A 19 13.30 8.35 -4.47
N ARG A 20 12.75 7.90 -3.32
CA ARG A 20 13.29 6.76 -2.56
C ARG A 20 12.23 5.75 -2.17
N ARG A 21 12.64 4.51 -2.23
CA ARG A 21 11.83 3.35 -1.83
C ARG A 21 11.46 3.42 -0.36
N THR A 22 10.23 3.13 -0.07
CA THR A 22 9.65 3.21 1.26
C THR A 22 9.58 1.86 1.96
N SER A 23 9.82 0.77 1.23
CA SER A 23 9.92 -0.56 1.78
C SER A 23 11.32 -1.15 1.61
N GLU A 24 11.68 -2.03 2.51
CA GLU A 24 12.96 -2.73 2.48
C GLU A 24 12.94 -3.81 1.40
N SER A 25 13.91 -3.78 0.49
CA SER A 25 14.13 -4.91 -0.39
C SER A 25 14.78 -6.05 0.37
N THR A 26 14.34 -7.26 0.14
CA THR A 26 14.97 -8.45 0.69
C THR A 26 16.24 -8.79 -0.08
N ALA A 27 17.16 -9.50 0.56
CA ALA A 27 18.34 -10.07 -0.11
C ALA A 27 17.95 -10.95 -1.31
N LEU A 28 16.81 -11.64 -1.21
CA LEU A 28 16.27 -12.46 -2.30
C LEU A 28 15.94 -11.66 -3.55
N ASN A 29 15.47 -10.41 -3.42
CA ASN A 29 15.23 -9.59 -4.60
C ASN A 29 16.51 -9.31 -5.39
N PHE A 30 17.58 -8.98 -4.69
CA PHE A 30 18.87 -8.74 -5.33
C PHE A 30 19.37 -9.99 -6.07
N ILE A 31 19.26 -11.15 -5.44
CA ILE A 31 19.69 -12.44 -6.01
C ILE A 31 18.80 -12.85 -7.18
N ALA A 32 17.48 -12.73 -7.02
CA ALA A 32 16.51 -13.24 -7.99
C ALA A 32 16.37 -12.36 -9.24
N ASN A 33 16.45 -11.06 -9.09
CA ASN A 33 16.09 -10.10 -10.15
C ASN A 33 17.22 -9.14 -10.52
N GLY A 34 18.36 -9.19 -9.82
CA GLY A 34 19.43 -8.20 -9.99
C GLY A 34 19.04 -6.79 -9.57
N GLU A 35 17.84 -6.63 -9.05
CA GLU A 35 17.27 -5.37 -8.62
C GLU A 35 17.24 -5.31 -7.11
N GLY A 36 17.67 -4.24 -6.54
CA GLY A 36 17.61 -4.08 -5.10
C GLY A 36 17.98 -2.68 -4.68
N TYR A 37 17.40 -2.27 -3.57
CA TYR A 37 17.81 -1.08 -2.89
C TYR A 37 18.92 -1.42 -1.89
N LEU A 38 20.09 -0.87 -2.12
CA LEU A 38 21.18 -0.92 -1.16
C LEU A 38 20.91 0.10 -0.06
N GLY A 39 20.03 -0.26 0.86
CA GLY A 39 19.68 0.54 2.03
C GLY A 39 20.38 0.10 3.30
N GLN A 40 19.73 0.25 4.43
CA GLN A 40 20.31 -0.05 5.75
C GLN A 40 20.66 -1.53 5.97
N HIS A 41 20.12 -2.44 5.15
CA HIS A 41 20.37 -3.89 5.22
C HIS A 41 21.35 -4.39 4.16
N THR A 42 22.14 -3.50 3.59
CA THR A 42 23.15 -3.80 2.56
C THR A 42 24.10 -4.93 2.97
N LEU A 43 24.45 -5.01 4.25
CA LEU A 43 25.38 -6.05 4.72
C LEU A 43 24.78 -7.45 4.55
N ALA A 44 23.52 -7.65 4.93
CA ALA A 44 22.86 -8.95 4.74
C ALA A 44 22.77 -9.31 3.26
N THR A 45 22.43 -8.36 2.40
CA THR A 45 22.38 -8.56 0.94
C THR A 45 23.74 -8.93 0.38
N LEU A 46 24.82 -8.27 0.80
CA LEU A 46 26.18 -8.61 0.40
C LEU A 46 26.60 -9.98 0.89
N MET A 47 26.30 -10.34 2.14
CA MET A 47 26.60 -11.65 2.69
C MET A 47 25.90 -12.76 1.91
N PHE A 48 24.63 -12.57 1.54
CA PHE A 48 23.90 -13.50 0.67
C PHE A 48 24.52 -13.59 -0.72
N ALA A 49 24.83 -12.45 -1.34
CA ALA A 49 25.44 -12.43 -2.67
C ALA A 49 26.83 -13.08 -2.74
N LEU A 50 27.56 -13.05 -1.63
CA LEU A 50 28.88 -13.68 -1.50
C LEU A 50 28.82 -15.13 -0.99
N SER A 51 27.67 -15.59 -0.58
CA SER A 51 27.47 -16.97 -0.12
C SER A 51 27.25 -17.93 -1.29
N SER A 52 27.38 -19.21 -1.04
CA SER A 52 26.99 -20.28 -1.97
C SER A 52 25.51 -20.65 -1.85
N TYR A 53 24.70 -19.82 -1.19
CA TYR A 53 23.27 -20.09 -1.02
C TYR A 53 22.54 -19.88 -2.33
N GLU A 54 21.85 -20.90 -2.77
CA GLU A 54 20.90 -20.85 -3.89
C GLU A 54 19.48 -20.98 -3.33
N PRO A 55 18.59 -20.02 -3.63
CA PRO A 55 17.19 -20.14 -3.22
C PRO A 55 16.55 -21.38 -3.84
N PRO A 56 15.69 -22.11 -3.12
CA PRO A 56 14.93 -23.22 -3.70
C PRO A 56 14.17 -22.81 -4.95
N ALA A 57 14.10 -23.68 -5.96
CA ALA A 57 13.45 -23.39 -7.23
C ALA A 57 11.98 -22.98 -7.04
N GLU A 58 11.26 -23.61 -6.11
CA GLU A 58 9.87 -23.30 -5.81
C GLU A 58 9.70 -21.86 -5.29
N VAL A 59 10.65 -21.35 -4.55
CA VAL A 59 10.65 -19.95 -4.09
C VAL A 59 10.82 -19.01 -5.27
N MET A 60 11.75 -19.32 -6.17
CA MET A 60 11.99 -18.51 -7.37
C MET A 60 10.79 -18.51 -8.30
N GLU A 61 10.22 -19.68 -8.56
CA GLU A 61 9.02 -19.82 -9.38
C GLU A 61 7.83 -19.04 -8.80
N SER A 62 7.73 -18.98 -7.47
CA SER A 62 6.63 -18.27 -6.79
C SER A 62 6.56 -16.78 -7.13
N TYR A 63 7.65 -16.15 -7.60
CA TYR A 63 7.65 -14.74 -8.00
C TYR A 63 6.86 -14.48 -9.28
N HIS A 64 6.67 -15.50 -10.11
CA HIS A 64 6.10 -15.37 -11.46
C HIS A 64 4.66 -15.86 -11.56
N VAL A 65 4.09 -16.38 -10.50
CA VAL A 65 2.71 -16.88 -10.49
C VAL A 65 1.81 -16.06 -9.57
N PRO A 66 0.54 -15.89 -9.93
CA PRO A 66 -0.44 -15.31 -9.02
C PRO A 66 -0.56 -16.14 -7.74
N ALA A 67 -0.70 -15.49 -6.61
CA ALA A 67 -0.88 -16.16 -5.33
C ALA A 67 -1.84 -15.40 -4.42
N GLU A 68 -2.69 -16.14 -3.74
CA GLU A 68 -3.54 -15.65 -2.66
C GLU A 68 -3.11 -16.34 -1.36
N GLY A 69 -2.87 -15.56 -0.32
CA GLY A 69 -2.46 -16.08 0.97
C GLY A 69 -3.27 -15.48 2.11
N ARG A 70 -3.69 -16.35 3.03
CA ARG A 70 -4.29 -15.97 4.31
C ARG A 70 -3.51 -16.64 5.41
N ILE A 71 -3.02 -15.85 6.35
CA ILE A 71 -2.24 -16.32 7.48
C ILE A 71 -2.92 -15.79 8.75
N THR A 72 -3.09 -16.66 9.72
CA THR A 72 -3.48 -16.27 11.07
C THR A 72 -2.29 -16.54 11.97
N GLU A 73 -1.74 -15.49 12.53
CA GLU A 73 -0.64 -15.57 13.49
C GLU A 73 -1.16 -15.27 14.89
N SER A 74 -0.66 -16.00 15.88
CA SER A 74 -0.93 -15.74 17.28
C SER A 74 0.29 -16.10 18.09
N ALA A 75 0.67 -15.23 19.02
CA ALA A 75 1.62 -15.55 20.07
C ALA A 75 0.86 -15.98 21.34
N GLU A 76 1.52 -16.70 22.23
CA GLU A 76 0.91 -17.14 23.49
C GLU A 76 0.53 -15.91 24.34
N GLY A 77 -0.76 -15.77 24.65
CA GLY A 77 -1.31 -14.66 25.43
C GLY A 77 -1.60 -13.39 24.62
N GLU A 78 -1.41 -13.39 23.31
CA GLU A 78 -1.69 -12.25 22.43
C GLU A 78 -2.89 -12.53 21.52
N GLU A 79 -3.48 -11.45 21.00
CA GLU A 79 -4.56 -11.55 20.03
C GLU A 79 -4.07 -12.10 18.69
N LYS A 80 -5.00 -12.72 17.98
CA LYS A 80 -4.73 -13.25 16.65
C LYS A 80 -4.65 -12.12 15.64
N VAL A 81 -3.63 -12.18 14.79
CA VAL A 81 -3.47 -11.28 13.65
C VAL A 81 -3.84 -12.03 12.37
N HIS A 82 -4.74 -11.46 11.59
CA HIS A 82 -5.21 -12.03 10.33
C HIS A 82 -4.62 -11.26 9.16
N LEU A 83 -3.67 -11.87 8.48
CA LEU A 83 -3.02 -11.32 7.30
C LEU A 83 -3.68 -11.86 6.03
N TYR A 84 -3.90 -10.98 5.07
CA TYR A 84 -4.35 -11.37 3.76
C TYR A 84 -3.50 -10.72 2.67
N SER A 85 -3.09 -11.50 1.69
CA SER A 85 -2.27 -11.05 0.56
C SER A 85 -2.82 -11.63 -0.74
N TYR A 86 -2.93 -10.79 -1.75
CA TYR A 86 -3.21 -11.18 -3.13
C TYR A 86 -2.13 -10.62 -4.03
N ARG A 87 -1.48 -11.49 -4.79
CA ARG A 87 -0.35 -11.14 -5.63
C ARG A 87 -0.53 -11.67 -7.05
N THR A 88 -0.19 -10.84 -8.03
CA THR A 88 0.06 -11.21 -9.42
C THR A 88 1.53 -10.91 -9.77
N PRO A 89 2.02 -11.25 -10.96
CA PRO A 89 3.33 -10.79 -11.41
C PRO A 89 3.49 -9.26 -11.46
N ASP A 90 2.39 -8.54 -11.60
CA ASP A 90 2.35 -7.11 -11.86
C ASP A 90 1.94 -6.24 -10.68
N TYR A 91 1.26 -6.79 -9.70
CA TYR A 91 0.88 -6.06 -8.48
C TYR A 91 0.67 -6.98 -7.29
N VAL A 92 0.68 -6.39 -6.11
CA VAL A 92 0.31 -7.05 -4.85
C VAL A 92 -0.52 -6.10 -4.01
N MET A 93 -1.52 -6.66 -3.35
CA MET A 93 -2.30 -6.00 -2.30
C MET A 93 -2.23 -6.86 -1.05
N GLY A 94 -1.83 -6.26 0.06
CA GLY A 94 -1.73 -6.92 1.36
C GLY A 94 -2.42 -6.11 2.45
N SER A 95 -3.09 -6.80 3.37
CA SER A 95 -3.81 -6.19 4.48
C SER A 95 -3.70 -6.99 5.77
N VAL A 96 -3.85 -6.28 6.88
CA VAL A 96 -4.13 -6.85 8.20
C VAL A 96 -5.61 -6.64 8.47
N LEU A 97 -6.36 -7.74 8.54
CA LEU A 97 -7.81 -7.69 8.70
C LEU A 97 -8.16 -7.53 10.18
N ASP A 98 -9.13 -6.71 10.49
CA ASP A 98 -9.74 -6.54 11.82
C ASP A 98 -8.76 -6.39 13.01
N TYR A 99 -7.58 -5.83 12.76
CA TYR A 99 -6.55 -5.61 13.77
C TYR A 99 -6.78 -4.30 14.51
N HIS A 100 -7.25 -4.38 15.76
CA HIS A 100 -7.47 -3.25 16.67
C HIS A 100 -8.17 -2.02 16.06
N PRO A 101 -9.30 -2.17 15.32
CA PRO A 101 -9.96 -1.03 14.70
C PRO A 101 -10.37 0.02 15.73
N GLY A 102 -10.03 1.28 15.48
CA GLY A 102 -10.32 2.39 16.40
C GLY A 102 -9.23 2.64 17.45
N GLU A 103 -8.23 1.77 17.58
CA GLU A 103 -7.10 1.97 18.48
C GLU A 103 -5.92 2.65 17.77
N PRO A 104 -5.02 3.32 18.49
CA PRO A 104 -3.83 3.89 17.91
C PRO A 104 -2.85 2.78 17.49
N GLY A 105 -2.29 2.92 16.30
CA GLY A 105 -1.26 2.03 15.78
C GLY A 105 0.12 2.30 16.41
N SER A 106 1.03 1.34 16.20
CA SER A 106 2.42 1.42 16.64
C SER A 106 3.37 1.18 15.45
N GLN A 107 3.25 2.03 14.43
CA GLN A 107 3.99 1.95 13.16
C GLN A 107 3.49 0.81 12.25
N GLU A 108 2.20 0.51 12.27
CA GLU A 108 1.57 -0.47 11.40
C GLU A 108 1.00 0.19 10.14
N HIS A 109 1.29 -0.43 9.01
CA HIS A 109 0.64 -0.15 7.72
C HIS A 109 -0.28 -1.31 7.40
N VAL A 110 -1.55 -1.17 7.74
CA VAL A 110 -2.53 -2.26 7.68
C VAL A 110 -3.12 -2.50 6.29
N LEU A 111 -2.85 -1.63 5.34
CA LEU A 111 -3.22 -1.81 3.92
C LEU A 111 -2.15 -1.20 3.03
N GLN A 112 -1.61 -2.02 2.13
CA GLN A 112 -0.58 -1.60 1.20
C GLN A 112 -0.78 -2.25 -0.17
N VAL A 113 -0.51 -1.47 -1.21
CA VAL A 113 -0.51 -1.92 -2.60
C VAL A 113 0.83 -1.55 -3.24
N MET A 114 1.38 -2.44 -4.05
CA MET A 114 2.51 -2.17 -4.94
C MET A 114 2.12 -2.54 -6.36
N ILE A 115 2.48 -1.69 -7.33
CA ILE A 115 2.11 -1.86 -8.74
C ILE A 115 3.36 -1.80 -9.60
N LYS A 116 3.60 -2.85 -10.38
CA LYS A 116 4.73 -3.01 -11.33
C LYS A 116 6.11 -3.08 -10.68
N ASP A 117 6.37 -2.22 -9.73
CA ASP A 117 7.64 -2.11 -9.01
C ASP A 117 7.41 -1.73 -7.54
N CYS A 118 8.50 -1.67 -6.79
CA CYS A 118 8.46 -1.35 -5.38
C CYS A 118 8.41 0.16 -5.09
N ASP A 119 8.57 0.98 -6.09
CA ASP A 119 8.54 2.44 -5.94
C ASP A 119 7.12 2.99 -6.13
N THR A 120 6.25 2.24 -6.81
CA THR A 120 4.85 2.57 -7.00
C THR A 120 4.00 1.91 -5.94
N GLN A 121 3.88 2.57 -4.81
CA GLN A 121 3.15 2.07 -3.65
C GLN A 121 2.00 2.98 -3.29
N ILE A 122 0.90 2.38 -2.82
CA ILE A 122 -0.22 3.09 -2.22
C ILE A 122 -0.46 2.47 -0.85
N TRP A 123 -0.54 3.28 0.18
CA TRP A 123 -1.02 2.86 1.49
C TRP A 123 -1.91 3.93 2.10
N ILE A 124 -2.86 3.49 2.91
CA ILE A 124 -3.89 4.34 3.49
C ILE A 124 -3.79 4.24 5.00
N ASN A 125 -3.73 5.37 5.68
CA ASN A 125 -3.71 5.43 7.14
C ASN A 125 -4.30 6.74 7.68
N HIS A 126 -4.43 6.79 9.00
CA HIS A 126 -4.68 8.02 9.73
C HIS A 126 -3.34 8.60 10.19
N PRO A 127 -3.06 9.89 9.96
CA PRO A 127 -1.85 10.51 10.47
C PRO A 127 -1.97 10.67 11.99
N GLY A 128 -1.13 9.99 12.75
CA GLY A 128 -1.08 10.17 14.22
C GLY A 128 -0.73 11.59 14.64
N GLU A 129 -0.15 12.37 13.73
CA GLU A 129 0.23 13.77 13.90
C GLU A 129 -0.14 14.57 12.66
N ALA A 130 -0.60 15.81 12.87
CA ALA A 130 -1.04 16.68 11.78
C ALA A 130 0.12 17.32 10.99
N VAL A 131 1.36 17.12 11.42
CA VAL A 131 2.53 17.81 10.87
C VAL A 131 3.50 16.79 10.28
N TYR A 132 3.89 17.03 9.04
CA TYR A 132 4.97 16.31 8.39
C TYR A 132 6.34 16.82 8.84
N PHE A 133 7.20 15.91 9.30
CA PHE A 133 8.53 16.25 9.81
C PHE A 133 9.67 16.12 8.79
N GLY A 134 9.40 15.67 7.58
CA GLY A 134 10.38 15.63 6.48
C GLY A 134 11.30 14.43 6.49
N GLU A 135 12.12 14.25 7.48
CA GLU A 135 13.12 13.17 7.53
C GLU A 135 12.95 12.22 8.71
N GLY A 136 13.45 11.02 8.58
CA GLY A 136 13.46 10.03 9.64
C GLY A 136 12.19 9.18 9.70
N ARG A 137 11.54 9.12 10.86
CA ARG A 137 10.27 8.43 11.12
C ARG A 137 9.17 9.48 11.30
N PRO A 138 8.61 9.99 10.26
CA PRO A 138 7.54 10.93 10.42
C PRO A 138 6.32 10.20 10.97
N GLY A 139 5.82 10.61 12.12
CA GLY A 139 4.57 10.13 12.71
C GLY A 139 3.41 10.22 11.72
N TYR A 140 3.53 11.16 10.80
CA TYR A 140 2.56 11.46 9.76
C TYR A 140 2.18 10.28 8.85
N PHE A 141 3.16 9.48 8.40
CA PHE A 141 2.91 8.28 7.58
C PHE A 141 3.40 6.99 8.25
N ALA A 142 3.76 7.04 9.52
CA ALA A 142 4.34 5.88 10.19
C ALA A 142 3.32 4.82 10.63
N GLY A 143 2.02 5.07 10.48
CA GLY A 143 0.98 4.17 10.96
C GLY A 143 0.82 4.21 12.49
N ASN A 144 1.00 5.39 13.09
CA ASN A 144 0.80 5.60 14.53
C ASN A 144 -0.59 6.14 14.86
N GLY A 145 -1.37 6.50 13.86
CA GLY A 145 -2.73 6.99 14.03
C GLY A 145 -3.73 5.87 14.24
N THR A 146 -4.99 6.23 14.29
CA THR A 146 -6.10 5.30 14.49
C THR A 146 -6.14 4.25 13.38
N LEU A 147 -6.20 3.00 13.79
CA LEU A 147 -6.27 1.87 12.87
C LEU A 147 -7.68 1.69 12.30
N PRO A 148 -7.82 1.44 11.00
CA PRO A 148 -9.10 1.17 10.37
C PRO A 148 -9.55 -0.28 10.53
N LEU A 149 -10.84 -0.51 10.33
CA LEU A 149 -11.34 -1.84 10.00
C LEU A 149 -11.07 -2.11 8.52
N ILE A 150 -10.31 -3.16 8.22
CA ILE A 150 -9.97 -3.55 6.84
C ILE A 150 -10.76 -4.78 6.43
N ARG A 151 -11.28 -4.74 5.21
CA ARG A 151 -11.78 -5.91 4.47
C ARG A 151 -11.08 -5.96 3.12
N GLN A 152 -10.64 -7.14 2.74
CA GLN A 152 -10.03 -7.37 1.43
C GLN A 152 -10.59 -8.63 0.79
N ASP A 153 -10.89 -8.53 -0.50
CA ASP A 153 -11.17 -9.67 -1.38
C ASP A 153 -10.30 -9.53 -2.62
N LYS A 154 -9.26 -10.37 -2.70
CA LYS A 154 -8.25 -10.36 -3.76
C LYS A 154 -7.65 -8.95 -3.97
N ASN A 155 -7.96 -8.35 -5.10
CA ASN A 155 -7.47 -7.08 -5.61
C ASN A 155 -8.33 -5.87 -5.22
N CYS A 156 -9.29 -6.06 -4.34
CA CYS A 156 -10.16 -5.02 -3.83
C CYS A 156 -10.10 -4.96 -2.30
N ALA A 157 -9.86 -3.79 -1.73
CA ALA A 157 -9.85 -3.59 -0.30
C ALA A 157 -10.67 -2.36 0.10
N VAL A 158 -11.22 -2.43 1.31
CA VAL A 158 -11.98 -1.35 1.96
C VAL A 158 -11.36 -1.10 3.33
N ALA A 159 -11.09 0.17 3.65
CA ALA A 159 -10.63 0.62 4.95
C ALA A 159 -11.65 1.59 5.54
N GLU A 160 -12.20 1.25 6.69
CA GLU A 160 -13.20 2.06 7.41
C GLU A 160 -12.56 2.67 8.66
N PHE A 161 -12.56 4.00 8.73
CA PHE A 161 -12.01 4.77 9.84
C PHE A 161 -13.13 5.40 10.66
N HIS A 162 -12.98 5.34 12.00
CA HIS A 162 -13.81 6.04 12.98
C HIS A 162 -12.89 6.76 13.96
N LEU A 163 -12.65 8.05 13.73
CA LEU A 163 -11.70 8.84 14.52
C LEU A 163 -12.39 9.44 15.76
N LEU A 164 -11.67 9.59 16.85
CA LEU A 164 -12.14 10.30 18.02
C LEU A 164 -12.12 11.82 17.79
N ASP A 165 -12.97 12.56 18.51
CA ASP A 165 -13.11 14.02 18.30
C ASP A 165 -11.83 14.83 18.57
N GLN A 166 -10.94 14.35 19.44
CA GLN A 166 -9.65 14.97 19.77
C GLN A 166 -8.53 14.64 18.76
N GLU A 167 -8.77 13.74 17.84
CA GLU A 167 -7.80 13.32 16.87
C GLU A 167 -7.77 14.24 15.63
N VAL A 168 -6.78 14.06 14.80
CA VAL A 168 -6.69 14.72 13.49
C VAL A 168 -7.87 14.27 12.63
N GLN A 169 -8.72 15.20 12.19
CA GLN A 169 -10.01 14.93 11.54
C GLN A 169 -9.88 14.74 10.02
N TYR A 170 -8.93 13.95 9.59
CA TYR A 170 -8.81 13.46 8.22
C TYR A 170 -8.01 12.16 8.18
N THR A 171 -8.19 11.41 7.13
CA THR A 171 -7.35 10.27 6.78
C THR A 171 -6.63 10.57 5.48
N HIS A 172 -5.52 9.87 5.23
CA HIS A 172 -4.75 10.13 4.03
C HIS A 172 -4.19 8.85 3.40
N ALA A 173 -3.77 8.97 2.16
CA ALA A 173 -3.04 7.94 1.47
C ALA A 173 -1.73 8.49 0.90
N PHE A 174 -0.66 7.72 1.00
CA PHE A 174 0.50 7.92 0.16
C PHE A 174 0.20 7.36 -1.23
N CYS A 175 0.41 8.17 -2.25
CA CYS A 175 0.20 7.80 -3.64
C CYS A 175 1.13 8.65 -4.52
N PRO A 176 2.24 8.10 -5.02
CA PRO A 176 3.21 8.84 -5.83
C PRO A 176 2.68 9.03 -7.26
N LEU A 177 1.88 10.08 -7.49
CA LEU A 177 1.21 10.31 -8.78
C LEU A 177 2.17 10.37 -9.97
N GLU A 178 3.40 10.80 -9.75
CA GLU A 178 4.44 10.87 -10.78
C GLU A 178 4.92 9.49 -11.28
N GLN A 179 4.63 8.40 -10.52
CA GLN A 179 4.95 7.03 -10.92
C GLN A 179 3.90 6.43 -11.86
N PHE A 180 2.79 7.12 -12.05
CA PHE A 180 1.71 6.69 -12.95
C PHE A 180 1.80 7.41 -14.29
N SER A 181 1.60 6.67 -15.38
CA SER A 181 1.61 7.23 -16.74
C SER A 181 0.40 8.11 -17.03
N GLU A 182 -0.70 7.83 -16.35
CA GLU A 182 -1.94 8.60 -16.44
C GLU A 182 -2.69 8.52 -15.11
N TRP A 183 -3.31 9.63 -14.70
CA TRP A 183 -4.24 9.66 -13.58
C TRP A 183 -5.35 10.69 -13.81
N ARG A 184 -6.52 10.45 -13.20
CA ARG A 184 -7.68 11.33 -13.25
C ARG A 184 -8.40 11.33 -11.92
N LEU A 185 -8.72 12.51 -11.42
CA LEU A 185 -9.57 12.71 -10.26
C LEU A 185 -10.99 13.08 -10.74
N GLU A 186 -11.94 12.20 -10.52
CA GLU A 186 -13.34 12.38 -10.94
C GLU A 186 -14.29 12.14 -9.75
N GLY A 187 -14.82 13.22 -9.20
CA GLY A 187 -15.68 13.16 -8.02
C GLY A 187 -14.94 12.62 -6.79
N ARG A 188 -15.34 11.45 -6.34
CA ARG A 188 -14.77 10.76 -5.17
C ARG A 188 -13.72 9.70 -5.54
N TRP A 189 -13.39 9.58 -6.83
CA TRP A 189 -12.50 8.58 -7.37
C TRP A 189 -11.23 9.20 -7.90
N LEU A 190 -10.10 8.61 -7.56
CA LEU A 190 -8.84 8.80 -8.26
C LEU A 190 -8.54 7.54 -9.08
N PHE A 191 -8.49 7.67 -10.38
CA PHE A 191 -8.12 6.62 -11.31
C PHE A 191 -6.66 6.77 -11.71
N LEU A 192 -5.94 5.66 -11.74
CA LEU A 192 -4.51 5.59 -11.94
C LEU A 192 -4.19 4.53 -12.99
N LYS A 193 -3.22 4.81 -13.84
CA LYS A 193 -2.70 3.83 -14.80
C LYS A 193 -1.17 3.77 -14.72
N LYS A 194 -0.65 2.56 -14.64
CA LYS A 194 0.78 2.27 -14.80
C LYS A 194 0.94 1.09 -15.73
N ASP A 195 1.53 1.33 -16.91
CA ASP A 195 1.64 0.34 -17.98
C ASP A 195 0.27 -0.28 -18.33
N ASN A 196 0.15 -1.60 -18.14
CA ASN A 196 -1.09 -2.37 -18.35
C ASN A 196 -1.93 -2.55 -17.07
N ILE A 197 -1.61 -1.85 -15.97
CA ILE A 197 -2.34 -1.94 -14.70
C ILE A 197 -3.14 -0.67 -14.48
N CYS A 198 -4.41 -0.85 -14.14
CA CYS A 198 -5.32 0.18 -13.69
C CYS A 198 -5.52 0.07 -12.18
N ALA A 199 -5.57 1.19 -11.49
CA ALA A 199 -5.98 1.25 -10.10
C ALA A 199 -7.02 2.34 -9.91
N ALA A 200 -7.90 2.15 -8.94
CA ALA A 200 -8.88 3.14 -8.51
C ALA A 200 -8.83 3.28 -6.99
N VAL A 201 -8.76 4.50 -6.53
CA VAL A 201 -8.83 4.86 -5.11
C VAL A 201 -10.09 5.72 -4.92
N TYR A 202 -10.90 5.35 -3.95
CA TYR A 202 -12.12 6.05 -3.60
C TYR A 202 -12.08 6.48 -2.14
N ALA A 203 -12.61 7.65 -1.84
CA ALA A 203 -12.91 8.05 -0.48
C ALA A 203 -14.30 8.69 -0.41
N ASP A 204 -15.13 8.28 0.54
CA ASP A 204 -16.52 8.68 0.63
C ASP A 204 -16.70 10.16 0.96
N ASN A 205 -15.74 10.78 1.62
CA ASN A 205 -15.72 12.23 1.87
C ASN A 205 -14.98 13.04 0.78
N GLY A 206 -14.60 12.37 -0.33
CA GLY A 206 -13.84 12.95 -1.42
C GLY A 206 -12.33 12.87 -1.21
N ILE A 207 -11.60 13.14 -2.29
CA ILE A 207 -10.12 13.09 -2.31
C ILE A 207 -9.60 14.46 -2.71
N TRP A 208 -8.66 14.96 -1.94
CA TRP A 208 -7.85 16.13 -2.28
C TRP A 208 -6.40 15.73 -2.44
N ILE A 209 -5.80 16.15 -3.54
CA ILE A 209 -4.38 15.94 -3.80
C ILE A 209 -3.61 17.11 -3.19
N THR A 210 -2.63 16.82 -2.35
CA THR A 210 -1.74 17.85 -1.80
C THR A 210 -0.93 18.48 -2.93
N ASP A 211 -1.08 19.80 -3.11
CA ASP A 211 -0.53 20.56 -4.25
C ASP A 211 0.71 21.40 -3.90
N LYS A 212 1.12 21.39 -2.62
CA LYS A 212 2.23 22.20 -2.09
C LYS A 212 3.11 21.43 -1.11
N GLY A 213 4.31 21.96 -0.90
CA GLY A 213 5.26 21.43 0.07
C GLY A 213 5.87 20.08 -0.35
N PRO A 214 6.49 19.37 0.60
CA PRO A 214 7.21 18.14 0.32
C PRO A 214 6.32 16.97 -0.05
N LEU A 215 5.01 17.04 0.23
CA LEU A 215 4.02 16.00 -0.09
C LEU A 215 3.25 16.25 -1.38
N LYS A 216 3.63 17.31 -2.13
CA LYS A 216 2.98 17.63 -3.40
C LYS A 216 3.01 16.44 -4.34
N ASN A 217 1.82 16.03 -4.82
CA ASN A 217 1.59 14.88 -5.70
C ASN A 217 1.94 13.50 -5.10
N TYR A 218 2.18 13.44 -3.79
CA TYR A 218 2.42 12.19 -3.06
C TYR A 218 1.34 11.86 -2.04
N GLU A 219 0.51 12.82 -1.69
CA GLU A 219 -0.50 12.66 -0.67
C GLU A 219 -1.89 12.92 -1.21
N LEU A 220 -2.79 12.01 -0.87
CA LEU A 220 -4.24 12.13 -1.03
C LEU A 220 -4.83 12.33 0.36
N VAL A 221 -5.69 13.32 0.54
CA VAL A 221 -6.33 13.62 1.81
C VAL A 221 -7.84 13.47 1.67
N SER A 222 -8.48 12.82 2.64
CA SER A 222 -9.92 12.75 2.77
C SER A 222 -10.36 13.25 4.15
N PRO A 223 -11.21 14.30 4.22
CA PRO A 223 -11.58 14.94 5.48
C PRO A 223 -12.65 14.14 6.22
N GLY A 224 -12.78 14.44 7.51
CA GLY A 224 -13.82 13.90 8.37
C GLY A 224 -13.32 12.76 9.26
N LYS A 225 -14.07 12.53 10.34
CA LYS A 225 -13.75 11.51 11.33
C LYS A 225 -14.24 10.12 10.95
N ASP A 226 -15.35 10.05 10.24
CA ASP A 226 -15.86 8.82 9.65
C ASP A 226 -15.50 8.83 8.18
N ASN A 227 -14.69 7.88 7.74
CA ASN A 227 -14.18 7.86 6.38
C ASN A 227 -14.02 6.43 5.87
N VAL A 228 -14.50 6.19 4.66
CA VAL A 228 -14.35 4.91 3.97
C VAL A 228 -13.50 5.09 2.73
N TRP A 229 -12.39 4.38 2.71
CA TRP A 229 -11.55 4.25 1.53
C TRP A 229 -11.78 2.92 0.84
N LYS A 230 -11.74 2.92 -0.48
CA LYS A 230 -11.70 1.69 -1.28
C LYS A 230 -10.53 1.77 -2.25
N ILE A 231 -9.88 0.66 -2.47
CA ILE A 231 -8.84 0.53 -3.48
C ILE A 231 -9.10 -0.74 -4.30
N LEU A 232 -9.03 -0.60 -5.61
CA LEU A 232 -9.13 -1.69 -6.58
C LEU A 232 -7.94 -1.61 -7.52
N VAL A 233 -7.30 -2.73 -7.80
CA VAL A 233 -6.22 -2.83 -8.78
C VAL A 233 -6.52 -3.97 -9.75
N GLU A 234 -6.39 -3.72 -11.05
CA GLU A 234 -6.72 -4.73 -12.05
C GLU A 234 -5.91 -4.55 -13.33
N GLU A 235 -5.76 -5.59 -14.09
CA GLU A 235 -5.19 -5.49 -15.43
C GLU A 235 -6.14 -4.75 -16.39
N GLU A 236 -5.59 -3.85 -17.19
CA GLU A 236 -6.35 -3.11 -18.20
C GLU A 236 -7.09 -4.05 -19.17
N SER A 237 -6.51 -5.20 -19.45
CA SER A 237 -7.07 -6.24 -20.33
C SER A 237 -8.46 -6.71 -19.90
N VAL A 238 -8.75 -6.73 -18.59
CA VAL A 238 -10.06 -7.12 -18.04
C VAL A 238 -11.18 -6.17 -18.47
N TYR A 239 -10.84 -4.90 -18.66
CA TYR A 239 -11.78 -3.86 -19.07
C TYR A 239 -11.64 -3.49 -20.55
N GLY A 240 -10.50 -3.80 -21.14
CA GLY A 240 -10.15 -3.50 -22.51
C GLY A 240 -9.51 -2.12 -22.73
N SER A 241 -9.67 -1.16 -21.81
CA SER A 241 -8.98 0.11 -21.79
C SER A 241 -9.17 0.84 -20.47
N PHE A 242 -8.30 1.80 -20.16
CA PHE A 242 -8.41 2.68 -18.99
C PHE A 242 -9.72 3.46 -18.96
N GLU A 243 -10.19 3.96 -20.10
CA GLU A 243 -11.48 4.64 -20.23
C GLU A 243 -12.66 3.74 -19.84
N LYS A 244 -12.64 2.49 -20.30
CA LYS A 244 -13.70 1.53 -19.95
C LYS A 244 -13.64 1.12 -18.49
N PHE A 245 -12.45 1.04 -17.88
CA PHE A 245 -12.28 0.85 -16.46
C PHE A 245 -12.97 1.97 -15.67
N ILE A 246 -12.64 3.22 -15.98
CA ILE A 246 -13.27 4.41 -15.37
C ILE A 246 -14.79 4.36 -15.52
N HIS A 247 -15.26 4.16 -16.76
CA HIS A 247 -16.69 4.13 -17.06
C HIS A 247 -17.44 3.06 -16.28
N LYS A 248 -16.88 1.86 -16.18
CA LYS A 248 -17.51 0.75 -15.47
C LYS A 248 -17.64 1.02 -13.97
N LEU A 249 -16.62 1.61 -13.33
CA LEU A 249 -16.68 1.95 -11.91
C LEU A 249 -17.68 3.07 -11.61
N HIS A 250 -17.83 4.04 -12.51
CA HIS A 250 -18.88 5.06 -12.40
C HIS A 250 -20.29 4.48 -12.54
N GLN A 251 -20.51 3.55 -13.48
CA GLN A 251 -21.81 2.91 -13.68
C GLN A 251 -22.25 2.07 -12.47
N ASN A 252 -21.31 1.38 -11.85
CA ASN A 252 -21.61 0.55 -10.69
C ASN A 252 -21.84 1.38 -9.42
N GLY A 253 -21.69 2.72 -9.49
CA GLY A 253 -21.99 3.66 -8.40
C GLY A 253 -21.29 3.35 -7.07
N GLY A 254 -20.13 2.71 -7.14
CA GLY A 254 -19.42 2.27 -5.94
C GLY A 254 -20.04 1.04 -5.26
N LYS A 255 -20.96 0.35 -5.92
CA LYS A 255 -21.63 -0.86 -5.44
C LYS A 255 -20.87 -2.14 -5.82
N GLU A 256 -19.58 -2.16 -5.83
CA GLU A 256 -18.87 -3.44 -5.81
C GLU A 256 -18.55 -3.80 -4.36
N ARG A 257 -18.93 -5.02 -4.04
CA ARG A 257 -19.14 -5.73 -2.78
C ARG A 257 -17.97 -5.70 -1.83
#